data_e975b38f8cec60db608060ceaeae8b55
#
_entry.id   e975b38f8cec60db608060ceaeae8b55
#
_cell.length_a   1.000
_cell.length_b   1.000
_cell.length_c   1.000
_cell.angle_alpha   90.00
_cell.angle_beta   90.00
_cell.angle_gamma   90.00
#
_symmetry.space_group_name_H-M   'P 1'
#
loop_
_entity.id
_entity.type
_entity.pdbx_description
1 polymer ?
#
loop_
_entity_poly.entity_id
_entity_poly.type
_entity_poly.pdbx_seq_one_letter_code
_entity_poly.pdbx_strand_id
1 'polypeptide(L)'
;MSIMHSNSFDIRQLEAFAAVMSAGSVTGAARLLGRSQPAVTRLIQDLEADIGYALLHRSGPRISPTARGLLFHAEVERHLASLAHIRERANAIGLDEPASLTIAATPSLAAGVLPQAIAAVAPDLIPRHLHVQALAAENVVQAVLARSADFGISSLPLEHPGLEVHWIAEAPCVVALAASDPLANDDVVRLSDLAERRIITLANPYRLRHRIDEALERAGVAPQRMIDVNASLTALTMVRAGLGVAIVEPATVCGVPLEGIVMRVLDHTIPFLFGAISPAAMPLTPTVAAVIDAARAVALAMPGCRLHDAGGVEALADTVYGGSPITEDVPS
;
A
#
# COMPACT_ATOMS: atom_id res chain seq x y z
N MET A 1 -37.63 -15.31 16.11
CA MET A 1 -36.52 -14.61 15.40
C MET A 1 -35.55 -15.66 14.95
N SER A 2 -35.73 -16.16 13.75
CA SER A 2 -34.98 -17.31 13.20
C SER A 2 -33.66 -16.77 12.70
N ILE A 3 -32.57 -17.06 13.40
CA ILE A 3 -31.23 -16.76 12.93
C ILE A 3 -30.91 -17.77 11.83
N MET A 4 -30.85 -17.28 10.62
CA MET A 4 -30.52 -18.00 9.38
C MET A 4 -29.35 -18.96 9.61
N HIS A 5 -29.54 -20.22 9.24
CA HIS A 5 -28.45 -21.13 8.99
C HIS A 5 -27.75 -20.63 7.74
N SER A 6 -26.86 -19.67 7.94
CA SER A 6 -25.98 -19.19 6.89
C SER A 6 -24.85 -20.21 6.72
N ASN A 7 -24.48 -20.50 5.49
CA ASN A 7 -23.20 -21.04 5.08
C ASN A 7 -22.05 -20.17 5.65
N SER A 8 -21.80 -20.22 6.96
CA SER A 8 -20.72 -19.50 7.58
C SER A 8 -19.52 -20.43 7.63
N PHE A 9 -18.44 -20.05 6.98
CA PHE A 9 -17.17 -20.75 7.09
C PHE A 9 -16.70 -20.80 8.55
N ASP A 10 -16.21 -21.96 8.98
CA ASP A 10 -15.53 -22.05 10.28
C ASP A 10 -14.16 -21.38 10.16
N ILE A 11 -13.87 -20.44 11.06
CA ILE A 11 -12.58 -19.76 11.13
C ILE A 11 -11.41 -20.76 11.09
N ARG A 12 -11.56 -21.92 11.72
CA ARG A 12 -10.57 -23.00 11.73
C ARG A 12 -10.29 -23.58 10.35
N GLN A 13 -11.29 -23.59 9.46
CA GLN A 13 -11.12 -24.02 8.06
C GLN A 13 -10.27 -22.98 7.30
N LEU A 14 -10.55 -21.68 7.50
CA LEU A 14 -9.81 -20.60 6.88
C LEU A 14 -8.36 -20.55 7.38
N GLU A 15 -8.15 -20.70 8.71
CA GLU A 15 -6.80 -20.79 9.30
C GLU A 15 -6.02 -22.00 8.75
N ALA A 16 -6.68 -23.16 8.60
CA ALA A 16 -6.06 -24.35 8.04
C ALA A 16 -5.65 -24.15 6.58
N PHE A 17 -6.50 -23.50 5.78
CA PHE A 17 -6.18 -23.19 4.38
C PHE A 17 -5.02 -22.20 4.27
N ALA A 18 -5.04 -21.09 5.00
CA ALA A 18 -3.95 -20.12 5.02
C ALA A 18 -2.63 -20.76 5.46
N ALA A 19 -2.65 -21.61 6.49
CA ALA A 19 -1.47 -22.33 6.94
C ALA A 19 -0.92 -23.31 5.88
N VAL A 20 -1.78 -23.98 5.11
CA VAL A 20 -1.35 -24.86 4.01
C VAL A 20 -0.73 -24.05 2.88
N MET A 21 -1.31 -22.92 2.52
CA MET A 21 -0.78 -22.01 1.51
C MET A 21 0.60 -21.49 1.91
N SER A 22 0.77 -21.06 3.16
CA SER A 22 2.04 -20.55 3.71
C SER A 22 3.12 -21.63 3.81
N ALA A 23 2.77 -22.83 4.29
CA ALA A 23 3.73 -23.93 4.51
C ALA A 23 4.02 -24.75 3.26
N GLY A 24 3.24 -24.64 2.19
CA GLY A 24 3.35 -25.44 0.97
C GLY A 24 3.05 -26.94 1.17
N SER A 25 2.59 -27.34 2.36
CA SER A 25 2.27 -28.75 2.67
C SER A 25 1.33 -28.87 3.88
N VAL A 26 0.46 -29.92 3.88
CA VAL A 26 -0.41 -30.21 5.02
C VAL A 26 0.39 -30.54 6.28
N THR A 27 1.50 -31.23 6.16
CA THR A 27 2.36 -31.57 7.30
C THR A 27 2.98 -30.31 7.91
N GLY A 28 3.42 -29.36 7.10
CA GLY A 28 3.91 -28.05 7.55
C GLY A 28 2.83 -27.26 8.26
N ALA A 29 1.66 -27.16 7.65
CA ALA A 29 0.49 -26.51 8.23
C ALA A 29 0.06 -27.15 9.58
N ALA A 30 0.08 -28.46 9.68
CA ALA A 30 -0.23 -29.17 10.91
C ALA A 30 0.72 -28.79 12.06
N ARG A 31 2.00 -28.65 11.77
CA ARG A 31 3.02 -28.14 12.75
C ARG A 31 2.74 -26.69 13.14
N LEU A 32 2.47 -25.82 12.18
CA LEU A 32 2.19 -24.39 12.44
C LEU A 32 0.97 -24.23 13.34
N LEU A 33 -0.08 -25.05 13.13
CA LEU A 33 -1.35 -24.97 13.88
C LEU A 33 -1.35 -25.80 15.17
N GLY A 34 -0.30 -26.57 15.47
CA GLY A 34 -0.28 -27.48 16.59
C GLY A 34 -1.36 -28.58 16.50
N ARG A 35 -1.72 -29.02 15.28
CA ARG A 35 -2.76 -30.01 15.00
C ARG A 35 -2.19 -31.25 14.30
N SER A 36 -2.98 -32.34 14.27
CA SER A 36 -2.62 -33.51 13.48
C SER A 36 -2.86 -33.28 11.99
N GLN A 37 -2.03 -33.90 11.13
CA GLN A 37 -2.20 -33.84 9.67
C GLN A 37 -3.61 -34.27 9.20
N PRO A 38 -4.22 -35.38 9.72
CA PRO A 38 -5.59 -35.74 9.37
C PRO A 38 -6.62 -34.65 9.71
N ALA A 39 -6.44 -33.96 10.85
CA ALA A 39 -7.34 -32.87 11.23
C ALA A 39 -7.27 -31.68 10.25
N VAL A 40 -6.06 -31.28 9.84
CA VAL A 40 -5.89 -30.23 8.84
C VAL A 40 -6.46 -30.66 7.49
N THR A 41 -6.21 -31.90 7.06
CA THR A 41 -6.77 -32.43 5.81
C THR A 41 -8.30 -32.37 5.81
N ARG A 42 -8.93 -32.74 6.93
CA ARG A 42 -10.39 -32.69 7.07
C ARG A 42 -10.91 -31.25 6.96
N LEU A 43 -10.29 -30.29 7.67
CA LEU A 43 -10.69 -28.88 7.61
C LEU A 43 -10.65 -28.33 6.19
N ILE A 44 -9.62 -28.68 5.39
CA ILE A 44 -9.53 -28.29 3.98
C ILE A 44 -10.63 -28.96 3.14
N GLN A 45 -10.91 -30.24 3.37
CA GLN A 45 -11.96 -30.95 2.65
C GLN A 45 -13.34 -30.39 2.95
N ASP A 46 -13.62 -30.09 4.22
CA ASP A 46 -14.87 -29.48 4.65
C ASP A 46 -15.02 -28.07 4.03
N LEU A 47 -13.94 -27.25 3.98
CA LEU A 47 -13.93 -25.96 3.33
C LEU A 47 -14.21 -26.07 1.81
N GLU A 48 -13.53 -26.97 1.11
CA GLU A 48 -13.75 -27.19 -0.33
C GLU A 48 -15.18 -27.70 -0.61
N ALA A 49 -15.76 -28.48 0.30
CA ALA A 49 -17.15 -28.93 0.20
C ALA A 49 -18.14 -27.77 0.41
N ASP A 50 -17.87 -26.89 1.39
CA ASP A 50 -18.72 -25.72 1.70
C ASP A 50 -18.75 -24.72 0.55
N ILE A 51 -17.60 -24.49 -0.13
CA ILE A 51 -17.50 -23.53 -1.25
C ILE A 51 -17.83 -24.14 -2.62
N GLY A 52 -17.87 -25.49 -2.71
CA GLY A 52 -18.26 -26.22 -3.92
C GLY A 52 -17.17 -26.34 -5.00
N TYR A 53 -15.90 -26.00 -4.71
CA TYR A 53 -14.78 -26.18 -5.65
C TYR A 53 -13.46 -26.47 -4.93
N ALA A 54 -12.50 -27.10 -5.67
CA ALA A 54 -11.19 -27.40 -5.13
C ALA A 54 -10.31 -26.14 -5.04
N LEU A 55 -9.67 -25.96 -3.89
CA LEU A 55 -8.69 -24.91 -3.63
C LEU A 55 -7.26 -25.37 -3.92
N LEU A 56 -7.02 -26.68 -3.76
CA LEU A 56 -5.69 -27.28 -3.86
C LEU A 56 -5.69 -28.45 -4.85
N HIS A 57 -4.61 -28.54 -5.63
CA HIS A 57 -4.32 -29.72 -6.45
C HIS A 57 -3.71 -30.80 -5.56
N ARG A 58 -4.25 -32.02 -5.66
CA ARG A 58 -3.76 -33.20 -4.94
C ARG A 58 -2.89 -34.05 -5.87
N SER A 59 -1.70 -33.58 -6.20
CA SER A 59 -0.76 -34.31 -7.06
C SER A 59 0.44 -34.81 -6.24
N GLY A 60 0.31 -35.98 -5.59
CA GLY A 60 1.39 -36.57 -4.82
C GLY A 60 1.66 -35.86 -3.47
N PRO A 61 2.91 -35.89 -2.96
CA PRO A 61 3.27 -35.35 -1.64
C PRO A 61 3.34 -33.81 -1.61
N ARG A 62 3.29 -33.14 -2.76
CA ARG A 62 3.30 -31.67 -2.87
C ARG A 62 1.89 -31.16 -3.15
N ILE A 63 1.51 -30.11 -2.43
CA ILE A 63 0.26 -29.40 -2.64
C ILE A 63 0.58 -28.12 -3.40
N SER A 64 -0.18 -27.86 -4.47
CA SER A 64 -0.16 -26.58 -5.17
C SER A 64 -1.56 -25.98 -5.20
N PRO A 65 -1.70 -24.66 -5.09
CA PRO A 65 -3.01 -24.02 -5.20
C PRO A 65 -3.58 -24.11 -6.60
N THR A 66 -4.90 -24.18 -6.71
CA THR A 66 -5.62 -23.93 -7.96
C THR A 66 -5.65 -22.43 -8.24
N ALA A 67 -6.01 -22.01 -9.47
CA ALA A 67 -6.24 -20.58 -9.75
C ALA A 67 -7.30 -19.97 -8.82
N ARG A 68 -8.40 -20.74 -8.55
CA ARG A 68 -9.42 -20.31 -7.58
C ARG A 68 -8.89 -20.26 -6.14
N GLY A 69 -8.00 -21.21 -5.79
CA GLY A 69 -7.33 -21.22 -4.49
C GLY A 69 -6.46 -19.98 -4.24
N LEU A 70 -5.74 -19.50 -5.25
CA LEU A 70 -4.96 -18.26 -5.14
C LEU A 70 -5.86 -17.04 -4.90
N LEU A 71 -6.94 -16.91 -5.66
CA LEU A 71 -7.90 -15.82 -5.49
C LEU A 71 -8.57 -15.87 -4.11
N PHE A 72 -9.03 -17.04 -3.70
CA PHE A 72 -9.68 -17.23 -2.40
C PHE A 72 -8.72 -16.99 -1.23
N HIS A 73 -7.44 -17.33 -1.38
CA HIS A 73 -6.41 -17.08 -0.36
C HIS A 73 -6.28 -15.60 -0.02
N ALA A 74 -6.30 -14.71 -1.02
CA ALA A 74 -6.23 -13.27 -0.77
C ALA A 74 -7.41 -12.76 0.08
N GLU A 75 -8.62 -13.31 -0.11
CA GLU A 75 -9.78 -12.99 0.71
C GLU A 75 -9.62 -13.52 2.15
N VAL A 76 -9.14 -14.76 2.27
CA VAL A 76 -8.91 -15.41 3.58
C VAL A 76 -7.87 -14.65 4.40
N GLU A 77 -6.74 -14.25 3.82
CA GLU A 77 -5.70 -13.47 4.49
C GLU A 77 -6.27 -12.14 5.02
N ARG A 78 -7.05 -11.42 4.22
CA ARG A 78 -7.69 -10.17 4.65
C ARG A 78 -8.64 -10.40 5.83
N HIS A 79 -9.43 -11.46 5.77
CA HIS A 79 -10.38 -11.78 6.83
C HIS A 79 -9.67 -12.16 8.14
N LEU A 80 -8.63 -13.00 8.07
CA LEU A 80 -7.86 -13.40 9.24
C LEU A 80 -7.12 -12.22 9.88
N ALA A 81 -6.58 -11.30 9.07
CA ALA A 81 -5.99 -10.06 9.57
C ALA A 81 -7.02 -9.20 10.35
N SER A 82 -8.25 -9.07 9.83
CA SER A 82 -9.34 -8.37 10.51
C SER A 82 -9.71 -9.03 11.85
N LEU A 83 -9.75 -10.35 11.91
CA LEU A 83 -10.02 -11.10 13.16
C LEU A 83 -8.90 -10.93 14.19
N ALA A 84 -7.64 -10.92 13.75
CA ALA A 84 -6.50 -10.66 14.62
C ALA A 84 -6.63 -9.26 15.25
N HIS A 85 -6.97 -8.25 14.45
CA HIS A 85 -7.22 -6.89 14.93
C HIS A 85 -8.36 -6.83 15.97
N ILE A 86 -9.49 -7.51 15.71
CA ILE A 86 -10.59 -7.59 16.69
C ILE A 86 -10.12 -8.18 18.02
N ARG A 87 -9.29 -9.22 17.98
CA ARG A 87 -8.73 -9.85 19.18
C ARG A 87 -7.81 -8.90 19.95
N GLU A 88 -6.93 -8.18 19.26
CA GLU A 88 -6.07 -7.17 19.86
C GLU A 88 -6.89 -6.05 20.51
N ARG A 89 -7.91 -5.54 19.83
CA ARG A 89 -8.84 -4.53 20.36
C ARG A 89 -9.57 -5.03 21.59
N ALA A 90 -10.07 -6.27 21.59
CA ALA A 90 -10.73 -6.85 22.73
C ALA A 90 -9.80 -6.98 23.94
N ASN A 91 -8.55 -7.35 23.73
CA ASN A 91 -7.54 -7.44 24.79
C ASN A 91 -7.22 -6.03 25.36
N ALA A 92 -7.05 -5.02 24.51
CA ALA A 92 -6.78 -3.64 24.91
C ALA A 92 -7.95 -3.07 25.75
N ILE A 93 -9.20 -3.32 25.33
CA ILE A 93 -10.40 -2.93 26.09
C ILE A 93 -10.42 -3.60 27.48
N GLY A 94 -10.03 -4.89 27.55
CA GLY A 94 -10.03 -5.63 28.81
C GLY A 94 -8.94 -5.24 29.81
N LEU A 95 -7.88 -4.58 29.34
CA LEU A 95 -6.73 -4.18 30.16
C LEU A 95 -6.73 -2.69 30.53
N ASP A 96 -7.72 -1.92 30.08
CA ASP A 96 -7.73 -0.44 30.21
C ASP A 96 -6.44 0.22 29.65
N GLU A 97 -5.75 -0.51 28.73
CA GLU A 97 -4.54 -0.02 28.08
C GLU A 97 -4.90 0.87 26.88
N PRO A 98 -4.07 1.89 26.56
CA PRO A 98 -4.24 2.64 25.32
C PRO A 98 -4.30 1.65 24.14
N ALA A 99 -5.35 1.77 23.32
CA ALA A 99 -5.55 0.90 22.16
C ALA A 99 -4.30 0.86 21.29
N SER A 100 -3.95 -0.32 20.77
CA SER A 100 -2.94 -0.44 19.72
C SER A 100 -3.31 0.46 18.54
N LEU A 101 -2.33 1.02 17.85
CA LEU A 101 -2.53 1.81 16.64
C LEU A 101 -2.00 1.03 15.44
N THR A 102 -2.86 0.76 14.47
CA THR A 102 -2.48 0.16 13.19
C THR A 102 -2.63 1.18 12.08
N ILE A 103 -1.54 1.44 11.36
CA ILE A 103 -1.46 2.39 10.25
C ILE A 103 -1.17 1.62 8.97
N ALA A 104 -1.98 1.81 7.94
CA ALA A 104 -1.69 1.32 6.60
C ALA A 104 -1.15 2.46 5.73
N ALA A 105 -0.05 2.26 5.02
CA ALA A 105 0.48 3.27 4.11
C ALA A 105 1.13 2.64 2.88
N THR A 106 1.18 3.39 1.78
CA THR A 106 2.03 2.97 0.65
C THR A 106 3.50 2.97 1.05
N PRO A 107 4.35 2.09 0.47
CA PRO A 107 5.75 1.95 0.92
C PRO A 107 6.52 3.26 0.99
N SER A 108 6.31 4.16 0.05
CA SER A 108 6.95 5.47 0.03
C SER A 108 6.52 6.35 1.21
N LEU A 109 5.23 6.40 1.52
CA LEU A 109 4.68 7.20 2.60
C LEU A 109 4.97 6.56 3.98
N ALA A 110 4.98 5.22 4.04
CA ALA A 110 5.38 4.48 5.24
C ALA A 110 6.83 4.73 5.63
N ALA A 111 7.73 4.84 4.65
CA ALA A 111 9.14 5.09 4.89
C ALA A 111 9.47 6.60 4.98
N GLY A 112 8.81 7.42 4.16
CA GLY A 112 9.18 8.83 3.98
C GLY A 112 8.43 9.82 4.87
N VAL A 113 7.22 9.46 5.34
CA VAL A 113 6.35 10.37 6.10
C VAL A 113 6.12 9.88 7.53
N LEU A 114 5.69 8.64 7.69
CA LEU A 114 5.25 8.13 8.98
C LEU A 114 6.32 8.17 10.09
N PRO A 115 7.59 7.84 9.87
CA PRO A 115 8.58 7.86 10.95
C PRO A 115 8.73 9.24 11.59
N GLN A 116 8.78 10.29 10.77
CA GLN A 116 8.89 11.67 11.25
C GLN A 116 7.58 12.13 11.89
N ALA A 117 6.44 11.76 11.32
CA ALA A 117 5.14 12.09 11.88
C ALA A 117 4.95 11.46 13.26
N ILE A 118 5.26 10.18 13.42
CA ILE A 118 5.15 9.47 14.69
C ILE A 118 6.12 10.05 15.73
N ALA A 119 7.35 10.37 15.32
CA ALA A 119 8.34 10.98 16.21
C ALA A 119 7.96 12.41 16.68
N ALA A 120 7.10 13.11 15.95
CA ALA A 120 6.62 14.44 16.30
C ALA A 120 5.42 14.42 17.26
N VAL A 121 4.76 13.26 17.46
CA VAL A 121 3.64 13.13 18.40
C VAL A 121 4.15 12.95 19.81
N ALA A 122 3.44 13.54 20.78
CA ALA A 122 3.79 13.42 22.20
C ALA A 122 3.85 11.93 22.62
N PRO A 123 4.90 11.52 23.37
CA PRO A 123 5.12 10.10 23.67
C PRO A 123 3.99 9.42 24.44
N ASP A 124 3.25 10.17 25.26
CA ASP A 124 2.09 9.71 26.04
C ASP A 124 0.87 9.40 25.17
N LEU A 125 0.81 9.94 23.96
CA LEU A 125 -0.22 9.63 22.97
C LEU A 125 0.12 8.40 22.13
N ILE A 126 1.37 7.96 22.08
CA ILE A 126 1.77 6.79 21.30
C ILE A 126 1.48 5.53 22.12
N PRO A 127 0.65 4.60 21.60
CA PRO A 127 0.35 3.35 22.30
C PRO A 127 1.58 2.45 22.38
N ARG A 128 1.57 1.50 23.32
CA ARG A 128 2.67 0.50 23.46
C ARG A 128 2.86 -0.35 22.22
N HIS A 129 1.77 -0.60 21.50
CA HIS A 129 1.76 -1.33 20.23
C HIS A 129 1.37 -0.39 19.09
N LEU A 130 2.34 -0.14 18.21
CA LEU A 130 2.14 0.59 16.98
C LEU A 130 2.55 -0.32 15.82
N HIS A 131 1.63 -0.59 14.91
CA HIS A 131 1.84 -1.44 13.75
C HIS A 131 1.72 -0.62 12.47
N VAL A 132 2.79 -0.60 11.65
CA VAL A 132 2.81 0.06 10.35
C VAL A 132 2.85 -1.00 9.26
N GLN A 133 1.83 -1.00 8.41
CA GLN A 133 1.73 -1.90 7.27
C GLN A 133 2.05 -1.15 5.98
N ALA A 134 3.12 -1.56 5.29
CA ALA A 134 3.42 -1.06 3.96
C ALA A 134 2.68 -1.89 2.91
N LEU A 135 1.66 -1.31 2.27
CA LEU A 135 0.73 -1.98 1.37
C LEU A 135 0.64 -1.27 0.01
N ALA A 136 0.22 -1.98 -1.03
CA ALA A 136 -0.20 -1.34 -2.27
C ALA A 136 -1.38 -0.39 -2.01
N ALA A 137 -1.51 0.66 -2.79
CA ALA A 137 -2.45 1.75 -2.51
C ALA A 137 -3.92 1.26 -2.41
N GLU A 138 -4.32 0.32 -3.24
CA GLU A 138 -5.65 -0.31 -3.21
C GLU A 138 -5.87 -1.05 -1.88
N ASN A 139 -4.82 -1.74 -1.41
CA ASN A 139 -4.87 -2.50 -0.15
C ASN A 139 -4.87 -1.57 1.07
N VAL A 140 -4.29 -0.36 1.00
CA VAL A 140 -4.41 0.65 2.07
C VAL A 140 -5.88 1.05 2.23
N VAL A 141 -6.56 1.38 1.13
CA VAL A 141 -8.00 1.70 1.14
C VAL A 141 -8.81 0.54 1.73
N GLN A 142 -8.56 -0.69 1.28
CA GLN A 142 -9.25 -1.87 1.78
C GLN A 142 -8.97 -2.14 3.26
N ALA A 143 -7.74 -1.93 3.73
CA ALA A 143 -7.39 -2.11 5.14
C ALA A 143 -8.17 -1.15 6.06
N VAL A 144 -8.32 0.11 5.63
CA VAL A 144 -9.11 1.12 6.36
C VAL A 144 -10.61 0.79 6.31
N LEU A 145 -11.17 0.43 5.16
CA LEU A 145 -12.57 0.02 5.02
C LEU A 145 -12.91 -1.21 5.86
N ALA A 146 -12.03 -2.21 5.85
CA ALA A 146 -12.18 -3.44 6.63
C ALA A 146 -11.88 -3.23 8.13
N ARG A 147 -11.46 -2.03 8.54
CA ARG A 147 -11.05 -1.70 9.91
C ARG A 147 -9.90 -2.58 10.44
N SER A 148 -9.07 -3.10 9.56
CA SER A 148 -7.79 -3.74 9.91
C SER A 148 -6.67 -2.71 10.08
N ALA A 149 -6.90 -1.46 9.70
CA ALA A 149 -6.10 -0.29 10.05
C ALA A 149 -7.01 0.81 10.60
N ASP A 150 -6.53 1.56 11.59
CA ASP A 150 -7.25 2.67 12.21
C ASP A 150 -7.31 3.88 11.27
N PHE A 151 -6.26 4.09 10.49
CA PHE A 151 -6.20 5.06 9.39
C PHE A 151 -5.17 4.65 8.34
N GLY A 152 -5.19 5.34 7.20
CA GLY A 152 -4.24 5.09 6.12
C GLY A 152 -3.69 6.36 5.49
N ILE A 153 -2.49 6.26 4.91
CA ILE A 153 -1.91 7.30 4.04
C ILE A 153 -1.56 6.67 2.69
N SER A 154 -2.19 7.14 1.63
CA SER A 154 -2.05 6.54 0.30
C SER A 154 -2.07 7.58 -0.81
N SER A 155 -1.61 7.17 -2.01
CA SER A 155 -1.80 7.97 -3.22
C SER A 155 -3.25 7.88 -3.69
N LEU A 156 -3.73 8.94 -4.37
CA LEU A 156 -5.06 8.97 -4.96
C LEU A 156 -5.21 7.88 -6.05
N PRO A 157 -6.47 7.42 -6.35
CA PRO A 157 -7.74 7.88 -5.78
C PRO A 157 -7.98 7.34 -4.36
N LEU A 158 -8.72 8.11 -3.55
CA LEU A 158 -9.07 7.78 -2.16
C LEU A 158 -10.59 7.84 -1.91
N GLU A 159 -11.38 8.14 -2.95
CA GLU A 159 -12.82 8.35 -2.87
C GLU A 159 -13.55 7.03 -2.61
N HIS A 160 -14.22 6.98 -1.48
CA HIS A 160 -15.12 5.89 -1.14
C HIS A 160 -16.10 6.36 -0.06
N PRO A 161 -17.42 6.07 -0.17
CA PRO A 161 -18.42 6.53 0.81
C PRO A 161 -18.17 6.09 2.25
N GLY A 162 -17.41 5.03 2.45
CA GLY A 162 -17.01 4.51 3.76
C GLY A 162 -15.75 5.14 4.35
N LEU A 163 -15.13 6.09 3.66
CA LEU A 163 -13.89 6.76 4.07
C LEU A 163 -14.12 8.26 4.31
N GLU A 164 -13.43 8.79 5.30
CA GLU A 164 -13.23 10.20 5.50
C GLU A 164 -11.82 10.58 5.05
N VAL A 165 -11.72 11.56 4.15
CA VAL A 165 -10.44 12.11 3.69
C VAL A 165 -10.13 13.35 4.54
N HIS A 166 -9.04 13.31 5.31
CA HIS A 166 -8.68 14.39 6.23
C HIS A 166 -7.90 15.50 5.55
N TRP A 167 -7.02 15.14 4.62
CA TRP A 167 -6.26 16.08 3.80
C TRP A 167 -5.74 15.40 2.54
N ILE A 168 -5.52 16.21 1.51
CA ILE A 168 -4.85 15.82 0.27
C ILE A 168 -3.68 16.76 0.07
N ALA A 169 -2.53 16.19 -0.24
CA ALA A 169 -1.32 16.89 -0.60
C ALA A 169 -0.90 16.56 -2.03
N GLU A 170 -0.30 17.53 -2.68
CA GLU A 170 0.34 17.38 -3.99
C GLU A 170 1.80 17.80 -3.85
N ALA A 171 2.70 16.95 -4.29
CA ALA A 171 4.12 17.23 -4.32
C ALA A 171 4.70 16.93 -5.72
N PRO A 172 5.61 17.76 -6.26
CA PRO A 172 6.23 17.50 -7.55
C PRO A 172 7.17 16.30 -7.46
N CYS A 173 7.10 15.39 -8.44
CA CYS A 173 8.10 14.34 -8.58
C CYS A 173 9.48 14.92 -8.88
N VAL A 174 10.49 14.18 -8.52
CA VAL A 174 11.89 14.51 -8.71
C VAL A 174 12.58 13.42 -9.54
N VAL A 175 13.68 13.76 -10.19
CA VAL A 175 14.57 12.76 -10.77
C VAL A 175 15.69 12.44 -9.78
N ALA A 176 15.88 11.16 -9.52
CA ALA A 176 16.97 10.62 -8.73
C ALA A 176 18.08 10.14 -9.65
N LEU A 177 19.30 10.58 -9.37
CA LEU A 177 20.51 10.35 -10.17
C LEU A 177 21.61 9.80 -9.26
N ALA A 178 22.48 8.97 -9.79
CA ALA A 178 23.72 8.68 -9.09
C ALA A 178 24.54 9.98 -8.94
N ALA A 179 25.21 10.16 -7.81
CA ALA A 179 26.01 11.37 -7.57
C ALA A 179 27.13 11.57 -8.60
N SER A 180 27.55 10.50 -9.29
CA SER A 180 28.53 10.54 -10.39
C SER A 180 27.91 10.85 -11.76
N ASP A 181 26.59 10.94 -11.87
CA ASP A 181 25.91 11.27 -13.13
C ASP A 181 26.17 12.73 -13.50
N PRO A 182 26.50 13.04 -14.78
CA PRO A 182 26.72 14.43 -15.21
C PRO A 182 25.56 15.37 -14.89
N LEU A 183 24.30 14.90 -15.02
CA LEU A 183 23.09 15.67 -14.71
C LEU A 183 22.94 15.97 -13.21
N ALA A 184 23.71 15.31 -12.35
CA ALA A 184 23.71 15.60 -10.92
C ALA A 184 24.28 16.99 -10.57
N ASN A 185 24.97 17.63 -11.50
CA ASN A 185 25.52 19.00 -11.34
C ASN A 185 24.51 20.11 -11.74
N ASP A 186 23.42 19.73 -12.41
CA ASP A 186 22.40 20.69 -12.86
C ASP A 186 21.39 20.92 -11.74
N ASP A 187 20.90 22.15 -11.57
CA ASP A 187 19.83 22.44 -10.60
C ASP A 187 18.47 21.88 -11.06
N VAL A 188 18.25 21.88 -12.38
CA VAL A 188 17.03 21.42 -13.03
C VAL A 188 17.39 20.46 -14.15
N VAL A 189 16.79 19.28 -14.18
CA VAL A 189 16.94 18.30 -15.25
C VAL A 189 15.76 18.44 -16.20
N ARG A 190 16.04 18.54 -17.50
CA ARG A 190 14.99 18.56 -18.52
C ARG A 190 14.54 17.13 -18.82
N LEU A 191 13.25 16.94 -19.06
CA LEU A 191 12.76 15.64 -19.50
C LEU A 191 13.47 15.17 -20.77
N SER A 192 13.81 16.09 -21.69
CA SER A 192 14.59 15.80 -22.91
C SER A 192 15.97 15.20 -22.63
N ASP A 193 16.60 15.53 -21.49
CA ASP A 193 17.91 15.00 -21.10
C ASP A 193 17.84 13.53 -20.67
N LEU A 194 16.63 13.03 -20.48
CA LEU A 194 16.35 11.62 -20.19
C LEU A 194 16.13 10.76 -21.44
N ALA A 195 16.12 11.38 -22.64
CA ALA A 195 16.13 10.64 -23.90
C ALA A 195 17.36 9.72 -23.96
N GLU A 196 17.19 8.52 -24.52
CA GLU A 196 18.25 7.51 -24.61
C GLU A 196 18.78 7.00 -23.26
N ARG A 197 18.22 7.47 -22.13
CA ARG A 197 18.56 6.96 -20.79
C ARG A 197 17.69 5.73 -20.45
N ARG A 198 18.22 4.91 -19.55
CA ARG A 198 17.40 3.88 -18.89
C ARG A 198 16.64 4.53 -17.76
N ILE A 199 15.31 4.48 -17.83
CA ILE A 199 14.42 5.02 -16.81
C ILE A 199 13.93 3.89 -15.89
N ILE A 200 14.06 4.09 -14.59
CA ILE A 200 13.53 3.23 -13.55
C ILE A 200 12.26 3.90 -13.03
N THR A 201 11.13 3.20 -13.04
CA THR A 201 9.84 3.77 -12.67
C THR A 201 8.96 2.76 -11.93
N LEU A 202 7.80 3.22 -11.45
CA LEU A 202 6.86 2.38 -10.71
C LEU A 202 6.03 1.53 -11.69
N ALA A 203 5.77 0.29 -11.31
CA ALA A 203 5.09 -0.68 -12.17
C ALA A 203 3.58 -0.45 -12.33
N ASN A 204 2.93 0.24 -11.35
CA ASN A 204 1.48 0.42 -11.41
C ASN A 204 1.09 1.46 -12.49
N PRO A 205 0.47 1.03 -13.62
CA PRO A 205 0.20 1.90 -14.76
C PRO A 205 -0.95 2.89 -14.51
N TYR A 206 -1.75 2.72 -13.45
CA TYR A 206 -2.97 3.51 -13.21
C TYR A 206 -2.77 4.71 -12.26
N ARG A 207 -1.53 4.95 -11.80
CA ARG A 207 -1.23 5.98 -10.80
C ARG A 207 -0.08 6.87 -11.27
N LEU A 208 0.94 7.03 -10.46
CA LEU A 208 2.09 7.88 -10.78
C LEU A 208 2.76 7.49 -12.11
N ARG A 209 2.81 6.19 -12.44
CA ARG A 209 3.40 5.72 -13.70
C ARG A 209 2.71 6.34 -14.92
N HIS A 210 1.40 6.38 -14.96
CA HIS A 210 0.65 6.96 -16.08
C HIS A 210 1.06 8.43 -16.32
N ARG A 211 1.20 9.21 -15.26
CA ARG A 211 1.63 10.62 -15.37
C ARG A 211 3.06 10.78 -15.86
N ILE A 212 3.94 9.86 -15.43
CA ILE A 212 5.32 9.85 -15.91
C ILE A 212 5.34 9.56 -17.42
N ASP A 213 4.63 8.52 -17.85
CA ASP A 213 4.55 8.14 -19.25
C ASP A 213 3.96 9.26 -20.11
N GLU A 214 2.88 9.90 -19.65
CA GLU A 214 2.25 11.04 -20.31
C GLU A 214 3.18 12.27 -20.40
N ALA A 215 3.94 12.56 -19.34
CA ALA A 215 4.91 13.66 -19.35
C ALA A 215 6.06 13.40 -20.33
N LEU A 216 6.56 12.16 -20.37
CA LEU A 216 7.60 11.76 -21.34
C LEU A 216 7.07 11.83 -22.77
N GLU A 217 5.85 11.36 -23.03
CA GLU A 217 5.22 11.42 -24.35
C GLU A 217 5.02 12.85 -24.82
N ARG A 218 4.47 13.74 -23.97
CA ARG A 218 4.31 15.17 -24.28
C ARG A 218 5.64 15.87 -24.56
N ALA A 219 6.71 15.46 -23.88
CA ALA A 219 8.04 15.97 -24.09
C ALA A 219 8.74 15.35 -25.32
N GLY A 220 8.10 14.39 -26.02
CA GLY A 220 8.68 13.65 -27.15
C GLY A 220 9.86 12.75 -26.75
N VAL A 221 9.92 12.33 -25.49
CA VAL A 221 11.01 11.53 -24.93
C VAL A 221 10.67 10.05 -25.03
N ALA A 222 11.44 9.31 -25.81
CA ALA A 222 11.41 7.85 -25.86
C ALA A 222 12.58 7.28 -25.05
N PRO A 223 12.36 6.69 -23.87
CA PRO A 223 13.42 6.09 -23.09
C PRO A 223 14.08 4.91 -23.84
N GLN A 224 15.40 4.78 -23.75
CA GLN A 224 16.10 3.64 -24.35
C GLN A 224 15.64 2.30 -23.77
N ARG A 225 15.42 2.25 -22.47
CA ARG A 225 14.91 1.08 -21.72
C ARG A 225 14.17 1.55 -20.49
N MET A 226 13.20 0.72 -20.08
CA MET A 226 12.46 0.90 -18.84
C MET A 226 12.75 -0.26 -17.88
N ILE A 227 12.86 0.06 -16.59
CA ILE A 227 12.88 -0.92 -15.50
C ILE A 227 11.71 -0.60 -14.59
N ASP A 228 10.80 -1.56 -14.44
CA ASP A 228 9.63 -1.42 -13.59
C ASP A 228 9.91 -2.00 -12.20
N VAL A 229 9.57 -1.24 -11.18
CA VAL A 229 9.68 -1.63 -9.77
C VAL A 229 8.38 -1.31 -9.02
N ASN A 230 8.14 -1.99 -7.91
CA ASN A 230 6.93 -1.78 -7.12
C ASN A 230 7.13 -0.86 -5.89
N ALA A 231 8.35 -0.35 -5.69
CA ALA A 231 8.66 0.55 -4.59
C ALA A 231 9.75 1.55 -4.97
N SER A 232 9.57 2.82 -4.60
CA SER A 232 10.52 3.90 -4.88
C SER A 232 11.88 3.66 -4.25
N LEU A 233 11.94 3.07 -3.06
CA LEU A 233 13.22 2.70 -2.43
C LEU A 233 14.02 1.71 -3.29
N THR A 234 13.35 0.76 -3.94
CA THR A 234 14.00 -0.15 -4.90
C THR A 234 14.54 0.62 -6.10
N ALA A 235 13.76 1.58 -6.63
CA ALA A 235 14.25 2.45 -7.71
C ALA A 235 15.52 3.20 -7.31
N LEU A 236 15.54 3.81 -6.12
CA LEU A 236 16.69 4.55 -5.61
C LEU A 236 17.93 3.65 -5.45
N THR A 237 17.76 2.43 -4.94
CA THR A 237 18.91 1.50 -4.82
C THR A 237 19.45 1.04 -6.16
N MET A 238 18.59 0.93 -7.19
CA MET A 238 19.02 0.64 -8.57
C MET A 238 19.74 1.84 -9.19
N VAL A 239 19.28 3.08 -8.93
CA VAL A 239 20.01 4.29 -9.34
C VAL A 239 21.41 4.32 -8.73
N ARG A 240 21.53 4.03 -7.42
CA ARG A 240 22.82 3.95 -6.73
C ARG A 240 23.75 2.89 -7.34
N ALA A 241 23.18 1.80 -7.83
CA ALA A 241 23.92 0.74 -8.52
C ALA A 241 24.28 1.10 -9.99
N GLY A 242 23.95 2.30 -10.47
CA GLY A 242 24.27 2.77 -11.82
C GLY A 242 23.39 2.14 -12.91
N LEU A 243 22.22 1.60 -12.56
CA LEU A 243 21.34 0.93 -13.53
C LEU A 243 20.50 1.88 -14.37
N GLY A 244 20.44 3.16 -14.02
CA GLY A 244 19.69 4.18 -14.73
C GLY A 244 19.36 5.37 -13.85
N VAL A 245 18.38 6.18 -14.27
CA VAL A 245 17.81 7.30 -13.54
C VAL A 245 16.40 6.98 -13.13
N ALA A 246 15.88 7.54 -12.04
CA ALA A 246 14.52 7.27 -11.61
C ALA A 246 13.70 8.55 -11.47
N ILE A 247 12.46 8.55 -11.98
CA ILE A 247 11.46 9.58 -11.68
C ILE A 247 10.60 9.02 -10.55
N VAL A 248 10.64 9.68 -9.39
CA VAL A 248 9.99 9.20 -8.16
C VAL A 248 9.31 10.36 -7.44
N GLU A 249 8.38 10.00 -6.56
CA GLU A 249 7.77 10.94 -5.61
C GLU A 249 8.80 11.41 -4.56
N PRO A 250 8.66 12.62 -4.02
CA PRO A 250 9.66 13.18 -3.11
C PRO A 250 9.64 12.55 -1.71
N ALA A 251 8.55 11.88 -1.30
CA ALA A 251 8.39 11.37 0.06
C ALA A 251 9.52 10.39 0.45
N THR A 252 9.78 9.38 -0.39
CA THR A 252 10.87 8.41 -0.12
C THR A 252 12.20 9.10 -0.01
N VAL A 253 12.42 10.06 -0.85
CA VAL A 253 13.72 10.69 -0.97
C VAL A 253 14.00 11.64 0.20
N CYS A 254 13.01 12.45 0.60
CA CYS A 254 13.12 13.33 1.76
C CYS A 254 13.23 12.56 3.08
N GLY A 255 12.51 11.44 3.18
CA GLY A 255 12.46 10.64 4.41
C GLY A 255 13.56 9.59 4.55
N VAL A 256 14.12 9.11 3.42
CA VAL A 256 15.17 8.08 3.40
C VAL A 256 16.35 8.56 2.57
N PRO A 257 17.17 9.51 3.08
CA PRO A 257 18.34 9.97 2.35
C PRO A 257 19.33 8.83 2.12
N LEU A 258 19.71 8.63 0.86
CA LEU A 258 20.68 7.59 0.46
C LEU A 258 21.97 8.25 -0.03
N GLU A 259 23.09 7.88 0.60
CA GLU A 259 24.42 8.28 0.15
C GLU A 259 24.67 7.82 -1.29
N GLY A 260 25.26 8.68 -2.10
CA GLY A 260 25.55 8.40 -3.51
C GLY A 260 24.40 8.67 -4.48
N ILE A 261 23.27 9.18 -3.98
CA ILE A 261 22.14 9.63 -4.80
C ILE A 261 21.97 11.14 -4.65
N VAL A 262 21.71 11.78 -5.76
CA VAL A 262 21.35 13.20 -5.84
C VAL A 262 19.96 13.30 -6.46
N MET A 263 19.17 14.25 -5.97
CA MET A 263 17.89 14.56 -6.54
C MET A 263 17.88 15.91 -7.21
N ARG A 264 17.14 15.99 -8.28
CA ARG A 264 16.95 17.23 -9.02
C ARG A 264 15.47 17.40 -9.36
N VAL A 265 15.05 18.64 -9.40
CA VAL A 265 13.73 18.98 -9.92
C VAL A 265 13.71 18.78 -11.43
N LEU A 266 12.54 18.46 -11.96
CA LEU A 266 12.30 18.38 -13.39
C LEU A 266 11.82 19.74 -13.91
N ASP A 267 12.12 20.06 -15.18
CA ASP A 267 11.57 21.23 -15.87
C ASP A 267 10.05 21.11 -16.11
N HIS A 268 9.51 19.92 -15.93
CA HIS A 268 8.08 19.62 -16.00
C HIS A 268 7.57 19.14 -14.65
N THR A 269 6.45 19.71 -14.19
CA THR A 269 5.79 19.27 -12.97
C THR A 269 5.01 17.99 -13.23
N ILE A 270 5.43 16.89 -12.61
CA ILE A 270 4.68 15.63 -12.56
C ILE A 270 4.11 15.52 -11.14
N PRO A 271 2.80 15.73 -10.94
CA PRO A 271 2.22 15.78 -9.61
C PRO A 271 2.09 14.38 -8.99
N PHE A 272 2.52 14.24 -7.75
CA PHE A 272 2.22 13.11 -6.89
C PHE A 272 1.17 13.54 -5.87
N LEU A 273 -0.02 12.96 -5.96
CA LEU A 273 -1.14 13.24 -5.08
C LEU A 273 -1.31 12.11 -4.07
N PHE A 274 -1.45 12.48 -2.81
CA PHE A 274 -1.61 11.54 -1.70
C PHE A 274 -2.38 12.20 -0.57
N GLY A 275 -2.94 11.38 0.33
CA GLY A 275 -3.75 11.89 1.43
C GLY A 275 -3.90 10.90 2.57
N ALA A 276 -4.48 11.37 3.66
CA ALA A 276 -4.82 10.59 4.83
C ALA A 276 -6.32 10.29 4.87
N ILE A 277 -6.65 9.04 5.17
CA ILE A 277 -8.01 8.51 5.22
C ILE A 277 -8.25 7.74 6.51
N SER A 278 -9.48 7.81 7.01
CA SER A 278 -9.98 6.97 8.10
C SER A 278 -11.38 6.44 7.79
N PRO A 279 -11.91 5.47 8.55
CA PRO A 279 -13.30 5.03 8.40
C PRO A 279 -14.27 6.16 8.73
N ALA A 280 -15.18 6.53 7.80
CA ALA A 280 -16.12 7.64 7.94
C ALA A 280 -17.09 7.51 9.14
N ALA A 281 -17.38 6.27 9.58
CA ALA A 281 -18.35 6.00 10.63
C ALA A 281 -17.75 6.01 12.06
N MET A 282 -16.49 6.41 12.23
CA MET A 282 -15.82 6.37 13.54
C MET A 282 -15.17 7.72 13.86
N PRO A 283 -15.40 8.25 15.07
CA PRO A 283 -14.66 9.43 15.53
C PRO A 283 -13.17 9.08 15.68
N LEU A 284 -12.31 10.01 15.31
CA LEU A 284 -10.87 9.87 15.51
C LEU A 284 -10.54 9.79 17.01
N THR A 285 -9.68 8.86 17.38
CA THR A 285 -9.05 8.91 18.69
C THR A 285 -8.04 10.06 18.74
N PRO A 286 -7.71 10.62 19.93
CA PRO A 286 -6.70 11.67 20.06
C PRO A 286 -5.36 11.28 19.42
N THR A 287 -4.95 10.03 19.56
CA THR A 287 -3.74 9.47 18.95
C THR A 287 -3.79 9.50 17.42
N VAL A 288 -4.87 9.00 16.83
CA VAL A 288 -5.04 8.96 15.37
C VAL A 288 -5.04 10.38 14.81
N ALA A 289 -5.78 11.31 15.43
CA ALA A 289 -5.82 12.71 15.01
C ALA A 289 -4.42 13.35 15.06
N ALA A 290 -3.68 13.15 16.16
CA ALA A 290 -2.33 13.70 16.32
C ALA A 290 -1.36 13.17 15.24
N VAL A 291 -1.41 11.88 14.92
CA VAL A 291 -0.52 11.31 13.87
C VAL A 291 -0.92 11.79 12.48
N ILE A 292 -2.21 11.90 12.17
CA ILE A 292 -2.71 12.45 10.89
C ILE A 292 -2.26 13.92 10.72
N ASP A 293 -2.37 14.74 11.77
CA ASP A 293 -1.92 16.14 11.74
C ASP A 293 -0.40 16.25 11.62
N ALA A 294 0.34 15.43 12.34
CA ALA A 294 1.79 15.38 12.22
C ALA A 294 2.23 14.94 10.80
N ALA A 295 1.56 13.95 10.22
CA ALA A 295 1.83 13.50 8.86
C ALA A 295 1.55 14.60 7.82
N ARG A 296 0.50 15.40 8.04
CA ARG A 296 0.22 16.60 7.23
C ARG A 296 1.35 17.62 7.30
N ALA A 297 1.87 17.88 8.51
CA ALA A 297 2.98 18.80 8.69
C ALA A 297 4.27 18.31 8.00
N VAL A 298 4.58 17.01 8.10
CA VAL A 298 5.72 16.40 7.40
C VAL A 298 5.54 16.48 5.88
N ALA A 299 4.33 16.23 5.37
CA ALA A 299 4.03 16.37 3.94
C ALA A 299 4.29 17.80 3.44
N LEU A 300 3.80 18.81 4.16
CA LEU A 300 4.00 20.22 3.82
C LEU A 300 5.46 20.69 3.88
N ALA A 301 6.30 20.00 4.64
CA ALA A 301 7.74 20.30 4.69
C ALA A 301 8.51 19.81 3.44
N MET A 302 7.89 18.98 2.59
CA MET A 302 8.51 18.56 1.34
C MET A 302 8.59 19.72 0.36
N PRO A 303 9.68 19.87 -0.41
CA PRO A 303 9.83 20.93 -1.39
C PRO A 303 8.69 20.95 -2.42
N GLY A 304 8.05 22.11 -2.58
CA GLY A 304 6.96 22.30 -3.54
C GLY A 304 5.64 21.60 -3.19
N CYS A 305 5.52 21.02 -2.02
CA CYS A 305 4.28 20.39 -1.57
C CYS A 305 3.22 21.45 -1.22
N ARG A 306 1.99 21.18 -1.62
CA ARG A 306 0.81 22.02 -1.30
C ARG A 306 -0.38 21.14 -0.89
N LEU A 307 -1.28 21.71 -0.08
CA LEU A 307 -2.55 21.06 0.27
C LEU A 307 -3.64 21.47 -0.70
N HIS A 308 -4.58 20.56 -0.87
CA HIS A 308 -5.85 20.80 -1.56
C HIS A 308 -7.00 20.66 -0.57
N ASP A 309 -8.10 21.39 -0.83
CA ASP A 309 -9.32 21.27 -0.04
C ASP A 309 -9.91 19.87 -0.20
N ALA A 310 -10.19 19.21 0.90
CA ALA A 310 -10.72 17.84 0.92
C ALA A 310 -12.09 17.71 0.18
N GLY A 311 -12.86 18.79 0.07
CA GLY A 311 -14.12 18.83 -0.69
C GLY A 311 -13.97 18.86 -2.22
N GLY A 312 -12.73 18.99 -2.74
CA GLY A 312 -12.45 19.03 -4.18
C GLY A 312 -11.85 17.75 -4.75
N VAL A 313 -11.91 16.64 -4.02
CA VAL A 313 -11.24 15.37 -4.35
C VAL A 313 -11.68 14.84 -5.71
N GLU A 314 -12.97 14.82 -6.01
CA GLU A 314 -13.49 14.39 -7.32
C GLU A 314 -12.99 15.29 -8.46
N ALA A 315 -13.01 16.60 -8.27
CA ALA A 315 -12.51 17.56 -9.27
C ALA A 315 -10.98 17.44 -9.46
N LEU A 316 -10.24 17.09 -8.41
CA LEU A 316 -8.80 16.82 -8.47
C LEU A 316 -8.52 15.50 -9.20
N ALA A 317 -9.29 14.45 -8.94
CA ALA A 317 -9.19 13.17 -9.64
C ALA A 317 -9.47 13.37 -11.14
N ASP A 318 -10.54 14.06 -11.51
CA ASP A 318 -10.89 14.36 -12.90
C ASP A 318 -9.83 15.23 -13.61
N THR A 319 -9.29 16.23 -12.92
CA THR A 319 -8.26 17.12 -13.48
C THR A 319 -6.91 16.39 -13.65
N VAL A 320 -6.64 15.41 -12.82
CA VAL A 320 -5.34 14.73 -12.73
C VAL A 320 -5.32 13.40 -13.47
N TYR A 321 -6.46 12.72 -13.60
CA TYR A 321 -6.57 11.43 -14.29
C TYR A 321 -7.26 11.53 -15.66
N GLY A 322 -7.64 12.75 -16.09
CA GLY A 322 -8.29 13.02 -17.39
C GLY A 322 -9.53 12.18 -17.58
N GLY A 323 -10.65 12.62 -17.05
CA GLY A 323 -12.03 12.21 -17.22
C GLY A 323 -12.36 10.96 -18.04
N SER A 324 -11.83 9.79 -17.69
CA SER A 324 -12.38 8.51 -18.14
C SER A 324 -12.82 7.74 -16.91
N PRO A 325 -14.12 7.50 -16.75
CA PRO A 325 -14.58 6.59 -15.71
C PRO A 325 -13.93 5.23 -15.96
N ILE A 326 -13.33 4.66 -14.91
CA ILE A 326 -12.95 3.25 -14.92
C ILE A 326 -14.26 2.46 -15.01
N THR A 327 -14.75 2.21 -16.21
CA THR A 327 -15.75 1.18 -16.44
C THR A 327 -15.03 -0.15 -16.20
N GLU A 328 -15.40 -0.81 -15.12
CA GLU A 328 -15.14 -2.23 -14.93
C GLU A 328 -15.78 -2.98 -16.11
N ASP A 329 -15.00 -3.25 -17.16
CA ASP A 329 -15.31 -4.33 -18.08
C ASP A 329 -14.96 -5.65 -17.37
N VAL A 330 -15.93 -6.18 -16.65
CA VAL A 330 -15.96 -7.58 -16.25
C VAL A 330 -16.33 -8.37 -17.52
N PRO A 331 -15.44 -9.15 -18.11
CA PRO A 331 -15.81 -10.04 -19.19
C PRO A 331 -16.74 -11.13 -18.64
N SER A 332 -17.91 -11.22 -19.25
CA SER A 332 -18.96 -12.21 -19.06
C SER A 332 -18.50 -13.66 -19.28
#